data_1740ec3cc14700ecf1dec18d32182cb4
#
_entry.id   1740ec3cc14700ecf1dec18d32182cb4
#
_cell.length_a   1.000
_cell.length_b   1.000
_cell.length_c   1.000
_cell.angle_alpha   90.00
_cell.angle_beta   90.00
_cell.angle_gamma   90.00
#
_symmetry.space_group_name_H-M   'P 1'
#
loop_
_entity.id
_entity.type
_entity.pdbx_description
1 polymer ?
#
loop_
_entity_poly.entity_id
_entity_poly.type
_entity_poly.pdbx_seq_one_letter_code
_entity_poly.pdbx_strand_id
1 'polypeptide(L)'
;MTTEDIIIQIFCCVDDQVGVVAKHPQAKLYLSEVVTIGILFALKGGHFRAFDRWLRRDYAALFGGLPDRTRLHRLLVTHQAAQQRLLAEPSIFTVIDSYPIELLFPIRQGRSAEQVGKKGRDKGRWSVGLKFCWVLNARGQVVAWDWDTLNVADQTFHPLITQLANQSIVLADWGFRSQDGVPSNCKLCKKGTWNERMRVETALSLVTVVCDLKRLHHRVERHIEAHLAWAVAMFNVLLTVFHQLHPDAAPFQMSIAEFSL
;
A
#
# COMPACT_ATOMS: atom_id res chain seq x y z
N MET A 1 22.95 7.33 -2.92
CA MET A 1 21.88 8.24 -3.39
C MET A 1 21.49 9.14 -2.22
N THR A 2 21.39 10.45 -2.42
CA THR A 2 20.96 11.39 -1.38
C THR A 2 19.43 11.33 -1.21
N THR A 3 18.90 11.83 -0.09
CA THR A 3 17.44 11.95 0.09
C THR A 3 16.80 12.82 -1.00
N GLU A 4 17.49 13.87 -1.46
CA GLU A 4 17.03 14.73 -2.56
C GLU A 4 16.92 13.94 -3.87
N ASP A 5 17.92 13.13 -4.21
CA ASP A 5 17.88 12.27 -5.39
C ASP A 5 16.71 11.30 -5.33
N ILE A 6 16.45 10.70 -4.16
CA ILE A 6 15.30 9.79 -3.94
C ILE A 6 13.99 10.54 -4.20
N ILE A 7 13.82 11.74 -3.65
CA ILE A 7 12.61 12.55 -3.85
C ILE A 7 12.39 12.85 -5.33
N ILE A 8 13.45 13.25 -6.04
CA ILE A 8 13.40 13.56 -7.47
C ILE A 8 13.05 12.32 -8.29
N GLN A 9 13.67 11.17 -8.02
CA GLN A 9 13.37 9.91 -8.72
C GLN A 9 11.92 9.48 -8.52
N ILE A 10 11.41 9.55 -7.28
CA ILE A 10 10.01 9.27 -6.98
C ILE A 10 9.10 10.23 -7.74
N PHE A 11 9.41 11.54 -7.72
CA PHE A 11 8.61 12.54 -8.42
C PHE A 11 8.55 12.27 -9.93
N CYS A 12 9.68 12.03 -10.59
CA CYS A 12 9.72 11.72 -12.02
C CYS A 12 8.88 10.48 -12.35
N CYS A 13 9.05 9.40 -11.59
CA CYS A 13 8.27 8.18 -11.77
C CYS A 13 6.76 8.41 -11.57
N VAL A 14 6.37 9.23 -10.59
CA VAL A 14 4.98 9.59 -10.33
C VAL A 14 4.42 10.48 -11.43
N ASP A 15 5.16 11.50 -11.87
CA ASP A 15 4.71 12.45 -12.90
C ASP A 15 4.45 11.76 -14.23
N ASP A 16 5.33 10.84 -14.62
CA ASP A 16 5.17 10.00 -15.82
C ASP A 16 3.89 9.14 -15.76
N GLN A 17 3.57 8.54 -14.61
CA GLN A 17 2.43 7.64 -14.44
C GLN A 17 1.10 8.38 -14.20
N VAL A 18 1.14 9.46 -13.43
CA VAL A 18 -0.06 10.30 -13.17
C VAL A 18 -0.48 11.06 -14.42
N GLY A 19 0.50 11.43 -15.27
CA GLY A 19 0.27 12.17 -16.50
C GLY A 19 -0.19 13.62 -16.25
N VAL A 20 -0.45 14.32 -17.34
CA VAL A 20 -0.80 15.73 -17.29
C VAL A 20 -2.22 15.91 -16.73
N VAL A 21 -2.31 16.48 -15.54
CA VAL A 21 -3.57 16.87 -14.90
C VAL A 21 -3.59 18.38 -14.72
N ALA A 22 -4.64 19.03 -15.26
CA ALA A 22 -4.78 20.47 -15.14
C ALA A 22 -4.84 20.88 -13.66
N LYS A 23 -3.99 21.81 -13.27
CA LYS A 23 -3.95 22.35 -11.91
C LYS A 23 -5.06 23.41 -11.76
N HIS A 24 -5.86 23.25 -10.70
CA HIS A 24 -6.83 24.30 -10.36
C HIS A 24 -6.10 25.63 -10.06
N PRO A 25 -6.59 26.79 -10.54
CA PRO A 25 -5.88 28.07 -10.38
C PRO A 25 -5.47 28.43 -8.93
N GLN A 26 -6.27 28.01 -7.96
CA GLN A 26 -5.99 28.24 -6.54
C GLN A 26 -5.17 27.11 -5.87
N ALA A 27 -4.86 26.04 -6.59
CA ALA A 27 -4.04 24.96 -6.05
C ALA A 27 -2.57 25.40 -5.99
N LYS A 28 -1.91 25.16 -4.86
CA LYS A 28 -0.48 25.41 -4.71
C LYS A 28 0.35 24.28 -5.33
N LEU A 29 -0.14 23.04 -5.25
CA LEU A 29 0.56 21.85 -5.70
C LEU A 29 -0.13 21.25 -6.92
N TYR A 30 0.66 20.66 -7.82
CA TYR A 30 0.17 19.74 -8.85
C TYR A 30 -0.23 18.40 -8.24
N LEU A 31 -1.03 17.60 -8.96
CA LEU A 31 -1.43 16.28 -8.47
C LEU A 31 -0.21 15.37 -8.27
N SER A 32 0.75 15.38 -9.17
CA SER A 32 2.01 14.61 -9.06
C SER A 32 2.80 15.00 -7.80
N GLU A 33 2.85 16.29 -7.44
CA GLU A 33 3.48 16.72 -6.19
C GLU A 33 2.72 16.21 -4.94
N VAL A 34 1.38 16.24 -4.96
CA VAL A 34 0.56 15.71 -3.85
C VAL A 34 0.78 14.21 -3.70
N VAL A 35 0.79 13.46 -4.80
CA VAL A 35 1.04 12.01 -4.80
C VAL A 35 2.45 11.71 -4.29
N THR A 36 3.46 12.43 -4.77
CA THR A 36 4.85 12.30 -4.29
C THR A 36 4.94 12.53 -2.79
N ILE A 37 4.30 13.58 -2.27
CA ILE A 37 4.28 13.86 -0.82
C ILE A 37 3.58 12.73 -0.04
N GLY A 38 2.50 12.15 -0.59
CA GLY A 38 1.82 10.99 0.00
C GLY A 38 2.73 9.77 0.10
N ILE A 39 3.48 9.48 -0.96
CA ILE A 39 4.49 8.40 -1.02
C ILE A 39 5.62 8.66 -0.03
N LEU A 40 6.16 9.86 0.01
CA LEU A 40 7.21 10.23 0.97
C LEU A 40 6.74 10.12 2.42
N PHE A 41 5.48 10.46 2.70
CA PHE A 41 4.90 10.26 4.03
C PHE A 41 4.81 8.78 4.40
N ALA A 42 4.37 7.93 3.48
CA ALA A 42 4.33 6.48 3.71
C ALA A 42 5.73 5.88 3.90
N LEU A 43 6.72 6.32 3.10
CA LEU A 43 8.10 5.86 3.17
C LEU A 43 8.80 6.28 4.45
N LYS A 44 8.66 7.55 4.87
CA LYS A 44 9.29 8.04 6.10
C LYS A 44 8.63 7.50 7.35
N GLY A 45 7.33 7.18 7.28
CA GLY A 45 6.55 6.69 8.40
C GLY A 45 6.36 7.70 9.54
N GLY A 46 5.85 7.21 10.67
CA GLY A 46 5.67 8.00 11.87
C GLY A 46 4.48 8.98 11.82
N HIS A 47 4.53 10.04 12.63
CA HIS A 47 3.44 10.99 12.74
C HIS A 47 3.51 12.08 11.68
N PHE A 48 2.39 12.41 11.04
CA PHE A 48 2.29 13.45 10.01
C PHE A 48 2.88 14.81 10.45
N ARG A 49 2.77 15.17 11.74
CA ARG A 49 3.38 16.42 12.26
C ARG A 49 4.90 16.42 12.18
N ALA A 50 5.54 15.28 12.43
CA ALA A 50 7.00 15.16 12.32
C ALA A 50 7.42 15.17 10.85
N PHE A 51 6.69 14.46 10.01
CA PHE A 51 6.88 14.46 8.55
C PHE A 51 6.76 15.87 7.95
N ASP A 52 5.68 16.62 8.24
CA ASP A 52 5.47 17.97 7.73
C ASP A 52 6.60 18.93 8.15
N ARG A 53 7.10 18.81 9.40
CA ARG A 53 8.25 19.63 9.85
C ARG A 53 9.53 19.30 9.09
N TRP A 54 9.81 18.00 8.90
CA TRP A 54 10.95 17.54 8.12
C TRP A 54 10.87 18.02 6.66
N LEU A 55 9.74 17.83 5.99
CA LEU A 55 9.51 18.24 4.61
C LEU A 55 9.72 19.76 4.42
N ARG A 56 9.17 20.57 5.35
CA ARG A 56 9.29 22.05 5.27
C ARG A 56 10.69 22.56 5.58
N ARG A 57 11.38 21.94 6.52
CA ARG A 57 12.71 22.38 6.92
C ARG A 57 13.74 22.06 5.85
N ASP A 58 13.69 20.86 5.30
CA ASP A 58 14.80 20.33 4.51
C ASP A 58 14.51 20.33 2.99
N TYR A 59 13.25 20.18 2.58
CA TYR A 59 12.89 19.92 1.18
C TYR A 59 11.77 20.81 0.62
N ALA A 60 11.39 21.88 1.28
CA ALA A 60 10.32 22.77 0.80
C ALA A 60 10.64 23.37 -0.59
N ALA A 61 11.90 23.56 -0.90
CA ALA A 61 12.34 24.13 -2.19
C ALA A 61 12.05 23.23 -3.40
N LEU A 62 11.89 21.92 -3.17
CA LEU A 62 11.56 20.96 -4.24
C LEU A 62 10.09 21.02 -4.68
N PHE A 63 9.23 21.73 -3.95
CA PHE A 63 7.80 21.83 -4.23
C PHE A 63 7.40 23.28 -4.50
N GLY A 64 6.48 23.48 -5.45
CA GLY A 64 6.06 24.81 -5.88
C GLY A 64 5.35 25.69 -4.83
N GLY A 65 5.10 25.17 -3.65
CA GLY A 65 4.55 25.88 -2.51
C GLY A 65 3.71 25.00 -1.60
N LEU A 66 4.23 24.65 -0.43
CA LEU A 66 3.53 23.83 0.53
C LEU A 66 2.37 24.60 1.19
N PRO A 67 1.12 24.08 1.16
CA PRO A 67 0.02 24.64 1.93
C PRO A 67 0.26 24.43 3.43
N ASP A 68 -0.58 25.03 4.31
CA ASP A 68 -0.50 24.74 5.74
C ASP A 68 -0.65 23.24 6.03
N ARG A 69 -0.13 22.77 7.18
CA ARG A 69 -0.10 21.35 7.56
C ARG A 69 -1.46 20.69 7.50
N THR A 70 -2.51 21.37 7.97
CA THR A 70 -3.86 20.81 8.03
C THR A 70 -4.43 20.65 6.63
N ARG A 71 -4.20 21.63 5.76
CA ARG A 71 -4.61 21.59 4.35
C ARG A 71 -3.83 20.51 3.59
N LEU A 72 -2.52 20.41 3.83
CA LEU A 72 -1.70 19.35 3.20
C LEU A 72 -2.21 17.95 3.59
N HIS A 73 -2.47 17.71 4.87
CA HIS A 73 -3.03 16.43 5.32
C HIS A 73 -4.39 16.13 4.67
N ARG A 74 -5.28 17.13 4.57
CA ARG A 74 -6.56 16.97 3.88
C ARG A 74 -6.38 16.66 2.38
N LEU A 75 -5.42 17.29 1.71
CA LEU A 75 -5.11 16.99 0.32
C LEU A 75 -4.70 15.53 0.13
N LEU A 76 -3.83 14.99 1.00
CA LEU A 76 -3.44 13.58 0.94
C LEU A 76 -4.64 12.63 1.09
N VAL A 77 -5.58 12.95 1.99
CA VAL A 77 -6.80 12.15 2.15
C VAL A 77 -7.75 12.30 0.96
N THR A 78 -7.91 13.52 0.43
CA THR A 78 -8.83 13.78 -0.69
C THR A 78 -8.34 13.16 -2.00
N HIS A 79 -7.03 13.13 -2.23
CA HIS A 79 -6.43 12.65 -3.48
C HIS A 79 -5.91 11.20 -3.39
N GLN A 80 -6.27 10.45 -2.34
CA GLN A 80 -5.83 9.05 -2.18
C GLN A 80 -6.18 8.17 -3.39
N ALA A 81 -7.31 8.42 -4.05
CA ALA A 81 -7.71 7.67 -5.25
C ALA A 81 -6.72 7.80 -6.42
N ALA A 82 -5.85 8.83 -6.42
CA ALA A 82 -4.82 8.97 -7.45
C ALA A 82 -3.83 7.79 -7.45
N GLN A 83 -3.68 7.07 -6.33
CA GLN A 83 -2.86 5.85 -6.25
C GLN A 83 -3.30 4.76 -7.25
N GLN A 84 -4.55 4.76 -7.71
CA GLN A 84 -5.04 3.81 -8.73
C GLN A 84 -4.22 3.88 -10.02
N ARG A 85 -3.68 5.05 -10.36
CA ARG A 85 -2.81 5.24 -11.53
C ARG A 85 -1.41 4.63 -11.36
N LEU A 86 -1.05 4.27 -10.14
CA LEU A 86 0.23 3.68 -9.76
C LEU A 86 0.13 2.17 -9.51
N LEU A 87 -1.05 1.58 -9.72
CA LEU A 87 -1.20 0.13 -9.71
C LEU A 87 -0.58 -0.46 -10.98
N ALA A 88 0.00 -1.64 -10.83
CA ALA A 88 0.64 -2.32 -11.94
C ALA A 88 -0.37 -3.13 -12.77
N GLU A 89 0.00 -3.43 -14.01
CA GLU A 89 -0.77 -4.35 -14.84
C GLU A 89 -0.63 -5.80 -14.33
N PRO A 90 -1.71 -6.60 -14.41
CA PRO A 90 -1.65 -8.00 -14.04
C PRO A 90 -0.77 -8.79 -15.01
N SER A 91 -0.07 -9.79 -14.51
CA SER A 91 0.59 -10.82 -15.31
C SER A 91 -0.34 -12.02 -15.51
N ILE A 92 0.04 -12.95 -16.39
CA ILE A 92 -0.72 -14.19 -16.64
C ILE A 92 -1.01 -14.94 -15.33
N PHE A 93 -0.06 -14.94 -14.40
CA PHE A 93 -0.22 -15.43 -13.04
C PHE A 93 -0.01 -14.30 -12.06
N THR A 94 -0.94 -14.16 -11.13
CA THR A 94 -0.83 -13.24 -9.98
C THR A 94 -1.00 -14.04 -8.69
N VAL A 95 -0.56 -13.48 -7.58
CA VAL A 95 -0.67 -14.12 -6.26
C VAL A 95 -1.45 -13.20 -5.34
N ILE A 96 -2.44 -13.76 -4.63
CA ILE A 96 -3.22 -13.04 -3.61
C ILE A 96 -2.86 -13.56 -2.22
N ASP A 97 -2.72 -12.64 -1.27
CA ASP A 97 -2.57 -12.97 0.14
C ASP A 97 -3.15 -11.87 1.03
N SER A 98 -3.50 -12.21 2.26
CA SER A 98 -4.05 -11.29 3.24
C SER A 98 -3.11 -11.12 4.44
N TYR A 99 -3.12 -9.93 5.02
CA TYR A 99 -2.27 -9.58 6.15
C TYR A 99 -3.05 -8.85 7.25
N PRO A 100 -2.89 -9.25 8.52
CA PRO A 100 -3.52 -8.58 9.65
C PRO A 100 -2.78 -7.29 10.02
N ILE A 101 -3.53 -6.19 10.18
CA ILE A 101 -3.02 -4.89 10.64
C ILE A 101 -3.69 -4.57 11.98
N GLU A 102 -2.90 -4.42 13.04
CA GLU A 102 -3.41 -4.06 14.36
C GLU A 102 -3.73 -2.55 14.42
N LEU A 103 -4.93 -2.20 14.88
CA LEU A 103 -5.34 -0.82 15.14
C LEU A 103 -5.35 -0.50 16.63
N LEU A 104 -5.83 -1.45 17.45
CA LEU A 104 -6.03 -1.26 18.87
C LEU A 104 -5.65 -2.53 19.65
N PHE A 105 -5.20 -2.35 20.89
CA PHE A 105 -5.13 -3.46 21.83
C PHE A 105 -6.54 -4.00 22.16
N PRO A 106 -6.73 -5.33 22.32
CA PRO A 106 -8.03 -5.94 22.61
C PRO A 106 -8.77 -5.32 23.81
N ILE A 107 -8.04 -4.89 24.84
CA ILE A 107 -8.60 -4.23 26.04
C ILE A 107 -9.29 -2.89 25.73
N ARG A 108 -9.06 -2.30 24.56
CA ARG A 108 -9.67 -1.04 24.12
C ARG A 108 -10.85 -1.22 23.17
N GLN A 109 -11.23 -2.47 22.89
CA GLN A 109 -12.37 -2.78 22.03
C GLN A 109 -13.68 -2.23 22.62
N GLY A 110 -14.54 -1.68 21.77
CA GLY A 110 -15.86 -1.17 22.15
C GLY A 110 -15.87 0.14 22.93
N ARG A 111 -14.72 0.82 23.10
CA ARG A 111 -14.66 2.12 23.78
C ARG A 111 -15.14 3.30 22.93
N SER A 112 -15.27 3.10 21.62
CA SER A 112 -15.79 4.10 20.67
C SER A 112 -16.86 3.47 19.82
N ALA A 113 -17.96 4.17 19.62
CA ALA A 113 -19.05 3.76 18.72
C ALA A 113 -18.57 3.72 17.24
N GLU A 114 -17.58 4.54 16.91
CA GLU A 114 -17.00 4.65 15.55
C GLU A 114 -15.75 3.77 15.37
N GLN A 115 -15.62 2.69 16.16
CA GLN A 115 -14.48 1.80 16.04
C GLN A 115 -14.49 1.08 14.68
N VAL A 116 -13.50 1.33 13.83
CA VAL A 116 -13.37 0.74 12.49
C VAL A 116 -12.97 -0.74 12.56
N GLY A 117 -11.98 -1.09 13.36
CA GLY A 117 -11.47 -2.46 13.44
C GLY A 117 -12.33 -3.37 14.33
N LYS A 118 -12.37 -4.67 13.97
CA LYS A 118 -13.00 -5.72 14.79
C LYS A 118 -11.97 -6.70 15.33
N LYS A 119 -12.35 -7.43 16.39
CA LYS A 119 -11.51 -8.43 17.02
C LYS A 119 -11.42 -9.67 16.14
N GLY A 120 -10.22 -10.02 15.76
CA GLY A 120 -9.90 -11.24 15.02
C GLY A 120 -8.72 -11.97 15.65
N ARG A 121 -8.45 -13.17 15.15
CA ARG A 121 -7.35 -14.02 15.60
C ARG A 121 -6.36 -14.23 14.48
N ASP A 122 -5.09 -13.91 14.72
CA ASP A 122 -3.98 -14.22 13.82
C ASP A 122 -2.92 -15.02 14.54
N LYS A 123 -2.47 -16.14 13.97
CA LYS A 123 -1.43 -17.04 14.52
C LYS A 123 -1.57 -17.29 16.02
N GLY A 124 -2.81 -17.45 16.49
CA GLY A 124 -3.13 -17.71 17.90
C GLY A 124 -3.27 -16.48 18.79
N ARG A 125 -2.92 -15.29 18.33
CA ARG A 125 -3.04 -14.03 19.07
C ARG A 125 -4.32 -13.29 18.68
N TRP A 126 -5.03 -12.75 19.68
CA TRP A 126 -6.16 -11.86 19.48
C TRP A 126 -5.69 -10.41 19.31
N SER A 127 -6.18 -9.74 18.29
CA SER A 127 -6.00 -8.31 18.07
C SER A 127 -7.28 -7.67 17.55
N VAL A 128 -7.36 -6.35 17.63
CA VAL A 128 -8.45 -5.55 17.05
C VAL A 128 -7.86 -4.76 15.90
N GLY A 129 -8.33 -5.01 14.69
CA GLY A 129 -7.71 -4.42 13.52
C GLY A 129 -8.44 -4.68 12.23
N LEU A 130 -7.67 -4.67 11.17
CA LEU A 130 -8.07 -4.84 9.79
C LEU A 130 -7.36 -6.07 9.19
N LYS A 131 -7.96 -6.60 8.16
CA LYS A 131 -7.33 -7.55 7.23
C LYS A 131 -7.10 -6.81 5.92
N PHE A 132 -5.84 -6.63 5.55
CA PHE A 132 -5.42 -6.04 4.30
C PHE A 132 -5.13 -7.16 3.30
N CYS A 133 -5.69 -7.07 2.12
CA CYS A 133 -5.51 -8.07 1.06
C CYS A 133 -5.00 -7.38 -0.20
N TRP A 134 -4.01 -7.97 -0.85
CA TRP A 134 -3.47 -7.47 -2.10
C TRP A 134 -3.16 -8.58 -3.09
N VAL A 135 -3.11 -8.19 -4.37
CA VAL A 135 -2.75 -9.06 -5.48
C VAL A 135 -1.46 -8.57 -6.09
N LEU A 136 -0.47 -9.44 -6.21
CA LEU A 136 0.83 -9.13 -6.78
C LEU A 136 1.00 -9.80 -8.15
N ASN A 137 1.61 -9.09 -9.10
CA ASN A 137 2.03 -9.65 -10.38
C ASN A 137 3.37 -10.40 -10.28
N ALA A 138 3.84 -10.98 -11.39
CA ALA A 138 5.10 -11.72 -11.45
C ALA A 138 6.35 -10.87 -11.12
N ARG A 139 6.24 -9.54 -11.21
CA ARG A 139 7.29 -8.59 -10.83
C ARG A 139 7.22 -8.17 -9.35
N GLY A 140 6.24 -8.69 -8.59
CA GLY A 140 6.02 -8.33 -7.20
C GLY A 140 5.29 -7.01 -6.97
N GLN A 141 4.79 -6.37 -8.02
CA GLN A 141 4.06 -5.12 -7.94
C GLN A 141 2.59 -5.38 -7.63
N VAL A 142 1.97 -4.48 -6.86
CA VAL A 142 0.55 -4.55 -6.51
C VAL A 142 -0.31 -4.17 -7.71
N VAL A 143 -1.22 -5.06 -8.09
CA VAL A 143 -2.20 -4.89 -9.20
C VAL A 143 -3.54 -4.45 -8.65
N ALA A 144 -3.92 -4.98 -7.49
CA ALA A 144 -5.18 -4.68 -6.81
C ALA A 144 -5.01 -4.89 -5.32
N TRP A 145 -5.82 -4.20 -4.54
CA TRP A 145 -5.84 -4.34 -3.09
C TRP A 145 -7.19 -3.94 -2.52
N ASP A 146 -7.51 -4.46 -1.35
CA ASP A 146 -8.70 -4.12 -0.57
C ASP A 146 -8.45 -4.40 0.91
N TRP A 147 -9.34 -3.98 1.78
CA TRP A 147 -9.27 -4.24 3.19
C TRP A 147 -10.65 -4.41 3.81
N ASP A 148 -10.72 -5.15 4.90
CA ASP A 148 -11.92 -5.33 5.71
C ASP A 148 -11.52 -5.47 7.19
N THR A 149 -12.47 -5.64 8.06
CA THR A 149 -12.22 -5.87 9.48
C THR A 149 -11.54 -7.21 9.74
N LEU A 150 -10.70 -7.31 10.76
CA LEU A 150 -9.83 -8.49 10.99
C LEU A 150 -10.58 -9.81 11.21
N ASN A 151 -11.84 -9.77 11.57
CA ASN A 151 -12.65 -10.97 11.82
C ASN A 151 -13.20 -11.66 10.56
N VAL A 152 -13.06 -11.05 9.38
CA VAL A 152 -13.54 -11.66 8.13
C VAL A 152 -12.63 -12.80 7.66
N ALA A 153 -13.20 -13.74 6.92
CA ALA A 153 -12.45 -14.79 6.25
C ALA A 153 -11.80 -14.27 4.95
N ASP A 154 -10.74 -14.93 4.47
CA ASP A 154 -10.04 -14.51 3.24
C ASP A 154 -10.91 -14.57 1.99
N GLN A 155 -11.92 -15.46 1.99
CA GLN A 155 -12.93 -15.56 0.92
C GLN A 155 -13.73 -14.24 0.69
N THR A 156 -13.78 -13.34 1.67
CA THR A 156 -14.39 -12.01 1.52
C THR A 156 -13.72 -11.21 0.38
N PHE A 157 -12.47 -11.52 0.07
CA PHE A 157 -11.71 -10.87 -0.99
C PHE A 157 -11.83 -11.55 -2.37
N HIS A 158 -12.78 -12.48 -2.58
CA HIS A 158 -13.08 -13.03 -3.90
C HIS A 158 -13.36 -11.97 -4.98
N PRO A 159 -13.98 -10.80 -4.69
CA PRO A 159 -14.11 -9.73 -5.67
C PRO A 159 -12.79 -9.27 -6.29
N LEU A 160 -11.69 -9.23 -5.53
CA LEU A 160 -10.35 -8.90 -6.07
C LEU A 160 -9.88 -9.95 -7.11
N ILE A 161 -10.25 -11.21 -6.92
CA ILE A 161 -9.92 -12.29 -7.85
C ILE A 161 -10.79 -12.17 -9.10
N THR A 162 -12.09 -11.99 -8.92
CA THR A 162 -13.07 -11.96 -10.01
C THR A 162 -12.83 -10.78 -10.96
N GLN A 163 -12.41 -9.62 -10.47
CA GLN A 163 -12.07 -8.47 -11.34
C GLN A 163 -10.93 -8.75 -12.32
N LEU A 164 -10.09 -9.76 -12.05
CA LEU A 164 -8.97 -10.19 -12.90
C LEU A 164 -9.32 -11.39 -13.79
N ALA A 165 -10.59 -11.83 -13.87
CA ALA A 165 -11.01 -13.07 -14.52
C ALA A 165 -10.55 -13.22 -15.97
N ASN A 166 -10.48 -12.11 -16.73
CA ASN A 166 -10.08 -12.12 -18.15
C ASN A 166 -8.61 -11.80 -18.37
N GLN A 167 -7.83 -11.56 -17.31
CA GLN A 167 -6.47 -11.05 -17.40
C GLN A 167 -5.44 -11.97 -16.73
N SER A 168 -5.85 -12.67 -15.64
CA SER A 168 -4.91 -13.41 -14.82
C SER A 168 -5.54 -14.64 -14.15
N ILE A 169 -4.72 -15.67 -13.98
CA ILE A 169 -4.98 -16.77 -13.06
C ILE A 169 -4.42 -16.39 -11.70
N VAL A 170 -5.29 -16.21 -10.72
CA VAL A 170 -4.93 -15.79 -9.37
C VAL A 170 -4.63 -17.01 -8.51
N LEU A 171 -3.47 -17.02 -7.94
CA LEU A 171 -2.94 -18.08 -7.12
C LEU A 171 -3.16 -17.72 -5.65
N ALA A 172 -3.93 -18.54 -4.93
CA ALA A 172 -4.34 -18.28 -3.57
C ALA A 172 -4.02 -19.47 -2.64
N ASP A 173 -3.95 -19.20 -1.35
CA ASP A 173 -3.86 -20.26 -0.36
C ASP A 173 -5.25 -20.86 -0.04
N TRP A 174 -5.28 -21.87 0.84
CA TRP A 174 -6.51 -22.55 1.23
C TRP A 174 -7.46 -21.69 2.07
N GLY A 175 -7.01 -20.58 2.62
CA GLY A 175 -7.85 -19.61 3.34
C GLY A 175 -8.91 -18.96 2.45
N PHE A 176 -8.67 -18.90 1.14
CA PHE A 176 -9.61 -18.37 0.15
C PHE A 176 -10.68 -19.35 -0.31
N ARG A 177 -10.65 -20.61 0.16
CA ARG A 177 -11.70 -21.60 -0.16
C ARG A 177 -13.01 -21.24 0.53
N SER A 178 -14.13 -21.16 -0.21
CA SER A 178 -15.47 -21.05 0.35
C SER A 178 -16.28 -22.34 0.16
N GLN A 179 -17.43 -22.42 0.81
CA GLN A 179 -18.37 -23.53 0.61
C GLN A 179 -18.93 -23.54 -0.81
N ASP A 180 -19.11 -22.38 -1.41
CA ASP A 180 -19.60 -22.20 -2.78
C ASP A 180 -18.51 -22.38 -3.84
N GLY A 181 -17.31 -22.75 -3.43
CA GLY A 181 -16.15 -22.89 -4.30
C GLY A 181 -15.26 -21.66 -4.31
N VAL A 182 -14.50 -21.48 -5.40
CA VAL A 182 -13.61 -20.34 -5.66
C VAL A 182 -13.92 -19.74 -7.03
N PRO A 183 -13.61 -18.47 -7.28
CA PRO A 183 -13.75 -17.86 -8.61
C PRO A 183 -13.06 -18.70 -9.70
N SER A 184 -13.61 -18.69 -10.92
CA SER A 184 -13.14 -19.54 -12.03
C SER A 184 -11.68 -19.34 -12.41
N ASN A 185 -11.15 -18.13 -12.19
CA ASN A 185 -9.76 -17.77 -12.40
C ASN A 185 -8.88 -17.91 -11.15
N CYS A 186 -9.39 -18.54 -10.08
CA CYS A 186 -8.63 -18.81 -8.86
C CYS A 186 -8.08 -20.24 -8.85
N LYS A 187 -6.80 -20.39 -8.52
CA LYS A 187 -6.16 -21.68 -8.29
C LYS A 187 -5.64 -21.75 -6.87
N LEU A 188 -6.24 -22.66 -6.07
CA LEU A 188 -5.77 -22.93 -4.72
C LEU A 188 -4.47 -23.76 -4.75
N CYS A 189 -3.52 -23.39 -3.95
CA CYS A 189 -2.17 -23.92 -3.91
C CYS A 189 -1.88 -24.57 -2.56
N LYS A 190 -1.32 -25.80 -2.59
CA LYS A 190 -0.96 -26.52 -1.38
C LYS A 190 0.27 -25.91 -0.73
N LYS A 191 0.28 -25.84 0.62
CA LYS A 191 1.42 -25.39 1.40
C LYS A 191 2.66 -26.25 1.07
N GLY A 192 3.78 -25.61 0.76
CA GLY A 192 5.05 -26.27 0.48
C GLY A 192 5.32 -26.63 -0.98
N THR A 193 4.37 -26.41 -1.93
CA THR A 193 4.58 -26.69 -3.36
C THR A 193 4.95 -25.45 -4.18
N TRP A 194 5.19 -24.30 -3.54
CA TRP A 194 5.19 -22.99 -4.21
C TRP A 194 6.29 -22.06 -3.72
N ASN A 195 7.20 -21.71 -4.61
CA ASN A 195 8.19 -20.66 -4.37
C ASN A 195 7.59 -19.25 -4.49
N GLU A 196 6.49 -19.07 -5.28
CA GLU A 196 5.86 -17.76 -5.46
C GLU A 196 5.18 -17.23 -4.20
N ARG A 197 4.73 -18.09 -3.28
CA ARG A 197 4.22 -17.64 -1.98
C ARG A 197 5.31 -16.97 -1.12
N MET A 198 6.55 -17.44 -1.18
CA MET A 198 7.66 -16.77 -0.50
C MET A 198 7.85 -15.33 -0.99
N ARG A 199 7.53 -15.06 -2.26
CA ARG A 199 7.59 -13.71 -2.84
C ARG A 199 6.57 -12.78 -2.17
N VAL A 200 5.33 -13.24 -1.95
CA VAL A 200 4.31 -12.45 -1.24
C VAL A 200 4.71 -12.20 0.21
N GLU A 201 5.20 -13.23 0.90
CA GLU A 201 5.68 -13.09 2.29
C GLU A 201 6.86 -12.10 2.37
N THR A 202 7.76 -12.10 1.38
CA THR A 202 8.87 -11.14 1.29
C THR A 202 8.35 -9.72 1.04
N ALA A 203 7.45 -9.53 0.08
CA ALA A 203 6.86 -8.23 -0.22
C ALA A 203 6.08 -7.69 0.99
N LEU A 204 5.28 -8.52 1.66
CA LEU A 204 4.58 -8.17 2.89
C LEU A 204 5.55 -7.78 4.01
N SER A 205 6.64 -8.52 4.17
CA SER A 205 7.67 -8.20 5.17
C SER A 205 8.30 -6.84 4.90
N LEU A 206 8.64 -6.53 3.65
CA LEU A 206 9.19 -5.24 3.25
C LEU A 206 8.25 -4.10 3.63
N VAL A 207 6.99 -4.17 3.24
CA VAL A 207 6.00 -3.11 3.49
C VAL A 207 5.66 -2.99 4.98
N THR A 208 5.56 -4.10 5.70
CA THR A 208 5.18 -4.09 7.13
C THR A 208 6.30 -3.57 8.03
N VAL A 209 7.55 -3.88 7.72
CA VAL A 209 8.70 -3.45 8.53
C VAL A 209 9.05 -2.00 8.27
N VAL A 210 9.00 -1.56 7.02
CA VAL A 210 9.50 -0.24 6.64
C VAL A 210 8.41 0.83 6.70
N CYS A 211 7.17 0.50 6.31
CA CYS A 211 6.06 1.45 6.32
C CYS A 211 5.25 1.43 7.63
N ASP A 212 5.74 0.71 8.65
CA ASP A 212 5.05 0.52 9.94
C ASP A 212 3.57 0.07 9.79
N LEU A 213 3.27 -0.68 8.70
CA LEU A 213 1.92 -1.19 8.44
C LEU A 213 1.51 -2.31 9.40
N LYS A 214 2.40 -2.78 10.24
CA LYS A 214 2.08 -3.77 11.26
C LYS A 214 1.05 -3.25 12.26
N ARG A 215 1.05 -1.94 12.50
CA ARG A 215 0.14 -1.27 13.42
C ARG A 215 -0.15 0.15 12.96
N LEU A 216 -1.43 0.45 12.73
CA LEU A 216 -1.88 1.79 12.41
C LEU A 216 -2.48 2.48 13.63
N HIS A 217 -2.21 3.78 13.78
CA HIS A 217 -2.72 4.59 14.87
C HIS A 217 -3.95 5.44 14.49
N HIS A 218 -4.39 5.35 13.24
CA HIS A 218 -5.58 6.05 12.77
C HIS A 218 -6.86 5.45 13.36
N ARG A 219 -7.84 6.31 13.67
CA ARG A 219 -9.15 5.91 14.20
C ARG A 219 -10.29 6.18 13.23
N VAL A 220 -10.05 6.96 12.20
CA VAL A 220 -11.03 7.37 11.20
C VAL A 220 -10.74 6.60 9.92
N GLU A 221 -11.76 5.95 9.40
CA GLU A 221 -11.69 5.06 8.22
C GLU A 221 -10.98 5.70 7.04
N ARG A 222 -11.40 6.89 6.61
CA ARG A 222 -10.77 7.62 5.49
C ARG A 222 -9.26 7.88 5.65
N HIS A 223 -8.76 7.97 6.89
CA HIS A 223 -7.33 8.15 7.16
C HIS A 223 -6.59 6.82 7.10
N ILE A 224 -7.24 5.73 7.48
CA ILE A 224 -6.72 4.36 7.34
C ILE A 224 -6.59 4.06 5.86
N GLU A 225 -7.67 4.26 5.10
CA GLU A 225 -7.70 4.03 3.66
C GLU A 225 -6.63 4.85 2.92
N ALA A 226 -6.52 6.15 3.23
CA ALA A 226 -5.47 6.99 2.66
C ALA A 226 -4.05 6.49 2.99
N HIS A 227 -3.82 6.01 4.22
CA HIS A 227 -2.53 5.47 4.62
C HIS A 227 -2.19 4.18 3.85
N LEU A 228 -3.15 3.26 3.71
CA LEU A 228 -3.00 2.04 2.92
C LEU A 228 -2.76 2.35 1.44
N ALA A 229 -3.53 3.28 0.88
CA ALA A 229 -3.38 3.73 -0.50
C ALA A 229 -1.97 4.27 -0.79
N TRP A 230 -1.46 5.13 0.09
CA TRP A 230 -0.10 5.69 -0.08
C TRP A 230 1.00 4.64 0.16
N ALA A 231 0.78 3.68 1.04
CA ALA A 231 1.73 2.58 1.24
C ALA A 231 1.81 1.67 0.00
N VAL A 232 0.69 1.37 -0.64
CA VAL A 232 0.64 0.61 -1.90
C VAL A 232 1.33 1.40 -3.03
N ALA A 233 1.00 2.69 -3.17
CA ALA A 233 1.63 3.55 -4.16
C ALA A 233 3.14 3.62 -3.98
N MET A 234 3.58 3.84 -2.73
CA MET A 234 4.99 3.88 -2.36
C MET A 234 5.71 2.58 -2.76
N PHE A 235 5.12 1.43 -2.43
CA PHE A 235 5.73 0.13 -2.73
C PHE A 235 5.92 -0.06 -4.24
N ASN A 236 4.89 0.22 -5.06
CA ASN A 236 4.97 0.09 -6.52
C ASN A 236 5.98 1.05 -7.14
N VAL A 237 5.98 2.32 -6.68
CA VAL A 237 6.91 3.33 -7.20
C VAL A 237 8.35 2.99 -6.83
N LEU A 238 8.62 2.56 -5.60
CA LEU A 238 9.97 2.15 -5.20
C LEU A 238 10.47 0.93 -5.98
N LEU A 239 9.60 -0.07 -6.23
CA LEU A 239 9.96 -1.19 -7.11
C LEU A 239 10.30 -0.74 -8.53
N THR A 240 9.54 0.22 -9.06
CA THR A 240 9.81 0.77 -10.40
C THR A 240 11.16 1.49 -10.44
N VAL A 241 11.41 2.38 -9.47
CA VAL A 241 12.68 3.10 -9.34
C VAL A 241 13.86 2.13 -9.13
N PHE A 242 13.67 1.11 -8.29
CA PHE A 242 14.68 0.08 -8.06
C PHE A 242 15.07 -0.65 -9.35
N HIS A 243 14.09 -1.08 -10.15
CA HIS A 243 14.38 -1.74 -11.43
C HIS A 243 14.98 -0.80 -12.49
N GLN A 244 14.70 0.50 -12.45
CA GLN A 244 15.38 1.46 -13.30
C GLN A 244 16.87 1.61 -12.93
N LEU A 245 17.18 1.57 -11.64
CA LEU A 245 18.55 1.67 -11.11
C LEU A 245 19.31 0.34 -11.23
N HIS A 246 18.62 -0.79 -11.15
CA HIS A 246 19.17 -2.14 -11.15
C HIS A 246 18.41 -3.05 -12.15
N PRO A 247 18.59 -2.87 -13.47
CA PRO A 247 17.82 -3.58 -14.50
C PRO A 247 17.92 -5.11 -14.42
N ASP A 248 19.09 -5.61 -13.98
CA ASP A 248 19.39 -7.04 -13.88
C ASP A 248 18.99 -7.67 -12.54
N ALA A 249 18.50 -6.88 -11.59
CA ALA A 249 18.13 -7.37 -10.27
C ALA A 249 16.82 -8.17 -10.31
N ALA A 250 16.77 -9.27 -9.54
CA ALA A 250 15.51 -10.00 -9.37
C ALA A 250 14.46 -9.14 -8.64
N PRO A 251 13.15 -9.31 -8.97
CA PRO A 251 12.07 -8.46 -8.46
C PRO A 251 12.02 -8.29 -6.93
N PHE A 252 12.53 -9.27 -6.17
CA PHE A 252 12.46 -9.29 -4.70
C PHE A 252 13.80 -9.00 -4.02
N GLN A 253 14.79 -8.48 -4.75
CA GLN A 253 16.08 -8.05 -4.19
C GLN A 253 16.07 -6.60 -3.68
N MET A 254 14.97 -5.87 -3.89
CA MET A 254 14.84 -4.51 -3.37
C MET A 254 14.98 -4.49 -1.85
N SER A 255 15.89 -3.66 -1.36
CA SER A 255 15.95 -3.27 0.04
C SER A 255 15.36 -1.87 0.20
N ILE A 256 14.29 -1.73 0.98
CA ILE A 256 13.71 -0.39 1.25
C ILE A 256 14.71 0.49 2.01
N ALA A 257 15.69 -0.11 2.72
CA ALA A 257 16.76 0.65 3.37
C ALA A 257 17.59 1.49 2.38
N GLU A 258 17.65 1.12 1.09
CA GLU A 258 18.29 1.92 0.05
C GLU A 258 17.56 3.24 -0.22
N PHE A 259 16.28 3.32 0.12
CA PHE A 259 15.41 4.47 -0.02
C PHE A 259 15.10 5.16 1.32
N SER A 260 15.92 4.95 2.35
CA SER A 260 15.70 5.59 3.66
C SER A 260 15.83 7.12 3.56
N LEU A 261 14.83 7.84 4.13
CA LEU A 261 14.72 9.31 4.11
C LEU A 261 15.23 9.94 5.41
#